data_be49e024b8ba9ecaea99c815a35657d6
#
_entry.id   be49e024b8ba9ecaea99c815a35657d6
#
_cell.length_a   1.000
_cell.length_b   1.000
_cell.length_c   1.000
_cell.angle_alpha   90.00
_cell.angle_beta   90.00
_cell.angle_gamma   90.00
#
_symmetry.space_group_name_H-M   'P 1'
#
loop_
_entity.id
_entity.type
_entity.pdbx_description
1 polymer ?
#
loop_
_entity_poly.entity_id
_entity_poly.type
_entity_poly.pdbx_seq_one_letter_code
_entity_poly.pdbx_strand_id
1 'polypeptide(L)'
;MARRNPNGYGSVTKLKGNRSRPYVIKVTTYDEDGHGRQVPVDYAATREEANIILARYNDNPWNIDRNRVTLAELYKRWLEVKAPKLGSSRLYTLKAAYKHCQKLYGKKYRQIRAYHMQATMDDCGRSYATQSHIKALWWHLDNFAFELDIIDKMYSQIISVSTEQGETKRTPFTEKEV
;
A
#
# COMPACT_ATOMS: atom_id res chain seq x y z
N MET A 1 -17.78 -4.85 -31.23
CA MET A 1 -16.82 -3.79 -30.88
C MET A 1 -15.80 -4.33 -29.87
N ALA A 2 -14.50 -4.20 -30.12
CA ALA A 2 -13.48 -4.65 -29.19
C ALA A 2 -13.52 -3.76 -27.92
N ARG A 3 -13.74 -4.37 -26.77
CA ARG A 3 -13.74 -3.67 -25.46
C ARG A 3 -12.34 -3.14 -25.17
N ARG A 4 -12.23 -1.84 -24.96
CA ARG A 4 -10.96 -1.19 -24.63
C ARG A 4 -10.65 -1.46 -23.15
N ASN A 5 -9.43 -1.91 -22.85
CA ASN A 5 -9.00 -2.11 -21.47
C ASN A 5 -8.97 -0.78 -20.69
N PRO A 6 -9.21 -0.80 -19.37
CA PRO A 6 -9.05 0.38 -18.52
C PRO A 6 -7.64 0.96 -18.59
N ASN A 7 -7.49 2.25 -18.30
CA ASN A 7 -6.18 2.90 -18.24
C ASN A 7 -5.29 2.20 -17.20
N GLY A 8 -4.07 1.88 -17.61
CA GLY A 8 -3.09 1.18 -16.75
C GLY A 8 -3.19 -0.34 -16.76
N TYR A 9 -4.28 -0.93 -17.29
CA TYR A 9 -4.43 -2.39 -17.34
C TYR A 9 -3.40 -3.10 -18.21
N GLY A 10 -2.86 -2.40 -19.20
CA GLY A 10 -1.96 -2.94 -20.21
C GLY A 10 -2.63 -3.26 -21.54
N SER A 11 -1.85 -3.78 -22.48
CA SER A 11 -2.31 -4.05 -23.83
C SER A 11 -1.69 -5.33 -24.41
N VAL A 12 -2.44 -5.97 -25.30
CA VAL A 12 -1.97 -7.10 -26.13
C VAL A 12 -1.92 -6.64 -27.57
N THR A 13 -0.72 -6.74 -28.20
CA THR A 13 -0.49 -6.30 -29.57
C THR A 13 0.12 -7.45 -30.38
N LYS A 14 -0.38 -7.68 -31.60
CA LYS A 14 0.22 -8.67 -32.53
C LYS A 14 1.41 -8.04 -33.25
N LEU A 15 2.56 -8.64 -33.13
CA LEU A 15 3.78 -8.26 -33.87
C LEU A 15 3.73 -8.78 -35.30
N LYS A 16 4.34 -8.04 -36.20
CA LYS A 16 4.49 -8.44 -37.62
C LYS A 16 5.60 -9.49 -37.78
N GLY A 17 5.48 -10.31 -38.82
CA GLY A 17 6.46 -11.34 -39.17
C GLY A 17 6.07 -12.74 -38.71
N ASN A 18 6.85 -13.75 -39.18
CA ASN A 18 6.62 -15.16 -38.83
C ASN A 18 7.30 -15.48 -37.50
N ARG A 19 6.53 -15.42 -36.41
CA ARG A 19 6.98 -15.62 -35.01
C ARG A 19 6.17 -16.74 -34.39
N SER A 20 6.78 -17.60 -33.60
CA SER A 20 6.09 -18.66 -32.85
C SER A 20 5.18 -18.06 -31.73
N ARG A 21 5.56 -16.90 -31.19
CA ARG A 21 4.79 -16.16 -30.18
C ARG A 21 4.58 -14.71 -30.63
N PRO A 22 3.61 -14.45 -31.53
CA PRO A 22 3.46 -13.12 -32.15
C PRO A 22 2.74 -12.10 -31.26
N TYR A 23 2.10 -12.48 -30.16
CA TYR A 23 1.39 -11.57 -29.29
C TYR A 23 2.29 -11.09 -28.15
N VAL A 24 2.58 -9.80 -28.11
CA VAL A 24 3.30 -9.16 -27.01
C VAL A 24 2.32 -8.58 -26.00
N ILE A 25 2.56 -8.90 -24.74
CA ILE A 25 1.83 -8.33 -23.58
C ILE A 25 2.65 -7.16 -23.05
N LYS A 26 2.06 -5.96 -23.03
CA LYS A 26 2.71 -4.73 -22.57
C LYS A 26 1.93 -4.15 -21.40
N VAL A 27 2.65 -3.70 -20.39
CA VAL A 27 2.10 -2.92 -19.27
C VAL A 27 2.71 -1.54 -19.25
N THR A 28 1.99 -0.58 -18.70
CA THR A 28 2.49 0.78 -18.52
C THR A 28 3.15 0.87 -17.16
N THR A 29 4.46 1.06 -17.14
CA THR A 29 5.22 1.46 -15.95
C THR A 29 5.47 2.96 -15.98
N TYR A 30 5.66 3.56 -14.82
CA TYR A 30 5.87 5.00 -14.70
C TYR A 30 7.22 5.25 -14.05
N ASP A 31 7.95 6.24 -14.59
CA ASP A 31 9.19 6.72 -14.00
C ASP A 31 8.95 7.60 -12.75
N GLU A 32 10.02 8.10 -12.14
CA GLU A 32 9.95 8.95 -10.95
C GLU A 32 9.20 10.26 -11.19
N ASP A 33 9.25 10.77 -12.42
CA ASP A 33 8.60 12.01 -12.86
C ASP A 33 7.12 11.78 -13.25
N GLY A 34 6.69 10.52 -13.31
CA GLY A 34 5.32 10.16 -13.64
C GLY A 34 5.05 9.96 -15.13
N HIS A 35 6.09 9.91 -15.98
CA HIS A 35 5.95 9.60 -17.39
C HIS A 35 5.69 8.09 -17.60
N GLY A 36 4.62 7.78 -18.33
CA GLY A 36 4.23 6.41 -18.63
C GLY A 36 5.06 5.81 -19.77
N ARG A 37 5.70 4.66 -19.52
CA ARG A 37 6.40 3.88 -20.54
C ARG A 37 5.78 2.50 -20.68
N GLN A 38 5.50 2.05 -21.92
CA GLN A 38 5.04 0.69 -22.16
C GLN A 38 6.23 -0.29 -22.20
N VAL A 39 6.19 -1.28 -21.30
CA VAL A 39 7.23 -2.31 -21.19
C VAL A 39 6.62 -3.67 -21.53
N PRO A 40 7.27 -4.49 -22.40
CA PRO A 40 6.83 -5.86 -22.64
C PRO A 40 7.12 -6.71 -21.40
N VAL A 41 6.12 -7.49 -20.96
CA VAL A 41 6.25 -8.40 -19.81
C VAL A 41 6.29 -9.85 -20.25
N ASP A 42 5.61 -10.22 -21.37
CA ASP A 42 5.63 -11.57 -21.90
C ASP A 42 5.17 -11.62 -23.37
N TYR A 43 5.27 -12.81 -23.98
CA TYR A 43 4.84 -13.10 -25.33
C TYR A 43 3.99 -14.39 -25.34
N ALA A 44 2.97 -14.44 -26.20
CA ALA A 44 2.06 -15.56 -26.32
C ALA A 44 1.86 -16.00 -27.78
N ALA A 45 1.49 -17.26 -27.99
CA ALA A 45 1.20 -17.80 -29.30
C ALA A 45 -0.18 -17.37 -29.80
N THR A 46 -1.16 -17.25 -28.89
CA THR A 46 -2.51 -16.83 -29.21
C THR A 46 -2.92 -15.56 -28.45
N ARG A 47 -3.96 -14.87 -28.95
CA ARG A 47 -4.49 -13.68 -28.29
C ARG A 47 -5.18 -14.02 -26.97
N GLU A 48 -5.83 -15.17 -26.90
CA GLU A 48 -6.49 -15.66 -25.68
C GLU A 48 -5.47 -15.92 -24.59
N GLU A 49 -4.38 -16.64 -24.91
CA GLU A 49 -3.26 -16.88 -24.00
C GLU A 49 -2.67 -15.55 -23.49
N ALA A 50 -2.46 -14.57 -24.39
CA ALA A 50 -1.96 -13.25 -24.00
C ALA A 50 -2.89 -12.51 -23.04
N ASN A 51 -4.20 -12.61 -23.24
CA ASN A 51 -5.20 -11.99 -22.35
C ASN A 51 -5.22 -12.69 -20.98
N ILE A 52 -5.06 -14.01 -20.91
CA ILE A 52 -4.96 -14.75 -19.64
C ILE A 52 -3.71 -14.33 -18.88
N ILE A 53 -2.56 -14.21 -19.57
CA ILE A 53 -1.31 -13.76 -18.95
C ILE A 53 -1.48 -12.33 -18.42
N LEU A 54 -2.09 -11.42 -19.21
CA LEU A 54 -2.34 -10.04 -18.78
C LEU A 54 -3.28 -9.97 -17.58
N ALA A 55 -4.33 -10.79 -17.54
CA ALA A 55 -5.24 -10.88 -16.39
C ALA A 55 -4.50 -11.36 -15.15
N ARG A 56 -3.74 -12.46 -15.23
CA ARG A 56 -2.93 -12.98 -14.13
C ARG A 56 -1.90 -11.96 -13.62
N TYR A 57 -1.30 -11.20 -14.54
CA TYR A 57 -0.38 -10.13 -14.19
C TYR A 57 -1.07 -9.06 -13.34
N ASN A 58 -2.29 -8.63 -13.70
CA ASN A 58 -3.04 -7.62 -12.97
C ASN A 58 -3.68 -8.16 -11.68
N ASP A 59 -4.01 -9.44 -11.63
CA ASP A 59 -4.57 -10.10 -10.42
C ASP A 59 -3.50 -10.41 -9.37
N ASN A 60 -2.21 -10.32 -9.73
CA ASN A 60 -1.13 -10.57 -8.79
C ASN A 60 -1.03 -9.41 -7.76
N PRO A 61 -1.32 -9.66 -6.46
CA PRO A 61 -1.28 -8.61 -5.45
C PRO A 61 0.12 -8.02 -5.21
N TRP A 62 1.17 -8.72 -5.65
CA TRP A 62 2.56 -8.27 -5.57
C TRP A 62 3.00 -7.41 -6.76
N ASN A 63 2.15 -7.33 -7.80
CA ASN A 63 2.44 -6.53 -8.97
C ASN A 63 2.00 -5.08 -8.76
N ILE A 64 2.86 -4.29 -8.16
CA ILE A 64 2.65 -2.88 -7.84
C ILE A 64 3.58 -2.01 -8.68
N ASP A 65 3.05 -0.92 -9.23
CA ASP A 65 3.88 0.17 -9.77
C ASP A 65 4.53 0.94 -8.61
N ARG A 66 5.81 0.67 -8.38
CA ARG A 66 6.61 1.20 -7.27
C ARG A 66 6.61 2.73 -7.20
N ASN A 67 6.54 3.39 -8.35
CA ASN A 67 6.64 4.85 -8.46
C ASN A 67 5.28 5.54 -8.33
N ARG A 68 4.19 4.81 -8.49
CA ARG A 68 2.83 5.37 -8.55
C ARG A 68 1.93 5.01 -7.41
N VAL A 69 2.22 3.90 -6.74
CA VAL A 69 1.36 3.40 -5.67
C VAL A 69 1.11 4.47 -4.60
N THR A 70 -0.16 4.73 -4.35
CA THR A 70 -0.60 5.65 -3.29
C THR A 70 -0.68 4.94 -1.95
N LEU A 71 -0.77 5.73 -0.84
CA LEU A 71 -1.03 5.16 0.49
C LEU A 71 -2.32 4.30 0.50
N ALA A 72 -3.38 4.76 -0.16
CA ALA A 72 -4.65 4.02 -0.21
C ALA A 72 -4.52 2.68 -0.93
N GLU A 73 -3.83 2.65 -2.07
CA GLU A 73 -3.58 1.43 -2.84
C GLU A 73 -2.68 0.44 -2.08
N LEU A 74 -1.61 0.94 -1.45
CA LEU A 74 -0.73 0.11 -0.62
C LEU A 74 -1.50 -0.49 0.56
N TYR A 75 -2.31 0.33 1.26
CA TYR A 75 -3.13 -0.13 2.38
C TYR A 75 -4.15 -1.20 1.97
N LYS A 76 -4.82 -1.00 0.82
CA LYS A 76 -5.75 -2.00 0.28
C LYS A 76 -5.06 -3.34 0.06
N ARG A 77 -3.90 -3.35 -0.61
CA ARG A 77 -3.11 -4.57 -0.85
C ARG A 77 -2.57 -5.19 0.44
N TRP A 78 -2.15 -4.36 1.37
CA TRP A 78 -1.74 -4.83 2.70
C TRP A 78 -2.88 -5.54 3.43
N LEU A 79 -4.12 -5.02 3.33
CA LEU A 79 -5.30 -5.66 3.88
C LEU A 79 -5.56 -7.04 3.25
N GLU A 80 -5.36 -7.18 1.94
CA GLU A 80 -5.56 -8.43 1.21
C GLU A 80 -4.49 -9.50 1.57
N VAL A 81 -3.23 -9.08 1.70
CA VAL A 81 -2.08 -10.00 1.81
C VAL A 81 -1.66 -10.27 3.27
N LYS A 82 -1.61 -9.23 4.09
CA LYS A 82 -1.04 -9.31 5.47
C LYS A 82 -2.11 -9.34 6.56
N ALA A 83 -3.23 -8.64 6.38
CA ALA A 83 -4.25 -8.53 7.40
C ALA A 83 -4.89 -9.88 7.79
N PRO A 84 -5.08 -10.87 6.89
CA PRO A 84 -5.61 -12.18 7.27
C PRO A 84 -4.75 -12.94 8.29
N LYS A 85 -3.48 -12.57 8.43
CA LYS A 85 -2.54 -13.16 9.41
C LYS A 85 -2.59 -12.49 10.79
N LEU A 86 -3.40 -11.42 10.94
CA LEU A 86 -3.54 -10.67 12.18
C LEU A 86 -4.82 -11.06 12.93
N GLY A 87 -4.76 -11.02 14.25
CA GLY A 87 -5.95 -11.20 15.09
C GLY A 87 -6.96 -10.06 14.87
N SER A 88 -8.25 -10.37 15.03
CA SER A 88 -9.37 -9.44 14.76
C SER A 88 -9.27 -8.13 15.56
N SER A 89 -8.92 -8.19 16.84
CA SER A 89 -8.74 -7.01 17.71
C SER A 89 -7.62 -6.11 17.19
N ARG A 90 -6.48 -6.65 16.79
CA ARG A 90 -5.36 -5.90 16.22
C ARG A 90 -5.75 -5.25 14.91
N LEU A 91 -6.44 -5.99 14.04
CA LEU A 91 -6.91 -5.47 12.76
C LEU A 91 -7.90 -4.32 12.96
N TYR A 92 -8.81 -4.42 13.94
CA TYR A 92 -9.74 -3.35 14.28
C TYR A 92 -9.01 -2.06 14.66
N THR A 93 -8.02 -2.14 15.56
CA THR A 93 -7.24 -0.96 15.99
C THR A 93 -6.45 -0.33 14.84
N LEU A 94 -5.85 -1.14 13.95
CA LEU A 94 -5.12 -0.65 12.78
C LEU A 94 -6.04 0.01 11.74
N LYS A 95 -7.26 -0.53 11.54
CA LYS A 95 -8.29 0.11 10.69
C LYS A 95 -8.73 1.46 11.25
N ALA A 96 -8.87 1.57 12.56
CA ALA A 96 -9.19 2.84 13.22
C ALA A 96 -8.03 3.85 13.07
N ALA A 97 -6.79 3.39 13.25
CA ALA A 97 -5.59 4.21 13.06
C ALA A 97 -5.48 4.75 11.63
N TYR A 98 -5.84 3.96 10.62
CA TYR A 98 -5.79 4.38 9.22
C TYR A 98 -6.65 5.61 8.93
N LYS A 99 -7.78 5.78 9.61
CA LYS A 99 -8.65 6.96 9.43
C LYS A 99 -7.92 8.29 9.73
N HIS A 100 -6.93 8.28 10.62
CA HIS A 100 -6.13 9.47 10.91
C HIS A 100 -5.16 9.85 9.78
N CYS A 101 -4.91 8.94 8.84
CA CYS A 101 -4.03 9.16 7.70
C CYS A 101 -4.75 9.73 6.46
N GLN A 102 -6.02 10.15 6.58
CA GLN A 102 -6.89 10.53 5.45
C GLN A 102 -6.27 11.60 4.54
N LYS A 103 -5.58 12.58 5.08
CA LYS A 103 -4.90 13.65 4.32
C LYS A 103 -3.82 13.12 3.36
N LEU A 104 -3.35 11.88 3.57
CA LEU A 104 -2.26 11.26 2.81
C LEU A 104 -2.72 10.15 1.84
N TYR A 105 -4.01 9.81 1.80
CA TYR A 105 -4.50 8.66 1.01
C TYR A 105 -4.09 8.71 -0.47
N GLY A 106 -4.17 9.87 -1.11
CA GLY A 106 -3.80 10.08 -2.51
C GLY A 106 -2.31 10.33 -2.74
N LYS A 107 -1.51 10.44 -1.67
CA LYS A 107 -0.07 10.71 -1.81
C LYS A 107 0.67 9.45 -2.21
N LYS A 108 1.60 9.55 -3.18
CA LYS A 108 2.49 8.45 -3.57
C LYS A 108 3.29 7.98 -2.34
N TYR A 109 3.30 6.66 -2.07
CA TYR A 109 3.92 6.14 -0.84
C TYR A 109 5.42 6.47 -0.76
N ARG A 110 6.15 6.39 -1.88
CA ARG A 110 7.57 6.83 -1.97
C ARG A 110 7.82 8.27 -1.54
N GLN A 111 6.82 9.13 -1.62
CA GLN A 111 6.92 10.55 -1.25
C GLN A 111 6.53 10.82 0.21
N ILE A 112 6.03 9.81 0.93
CA ILE A 112 5.74 9.93 2.35
C ILE A 112 7.07 9.85 3.11
N ARG A 113 7.29 10.80 4.02
CA ARG A 113 8.50 10.92 4.83
C ARG A 113 8.11 10.92 6.30
N ALA A 114 9.12 10.75 7.19
CA ALA A 114 8.91 10.72 8.63
C ALA A 114 8.05 11.89 9.15
N TYR A 115 8.26 13.10 8.67
CA TYR A 115 7.48 14.27 9.09
C TYR A 115 6.00 14.18 8.72
N HIS A 116 5.65 13.56 7.57
CA HIS A 116 4.24 13.33 7.22
C HIS A 116 3.58 12.30 8.17
N MET A 117 4.34 11.24 8.50
CA MET A 117 3.87 10.22 9.44
C MET A 117 3.72 10.80 10.84
N GLN A 118 4.71 11.58 11.30
CA GLN A 118 4.66 12.28 12.59
C GLN A 118 3.46 13.22 12.66
N ALA A 119 3.21 14.02 11.63
CA ALA A 119 2.05 14.91 11.58
C ALA A 119 0.70 14.18 11.75
N THR A 120 0.57 12.93 11.27
CA THR A 120 -0.67 12.16 11.50
C THR A 120 -0.90 11.80 12.97
N MET A 121 0.18 11.70 13.76
CA MET A 121 0.09 11.45 15.20
C MET A 121 -0.12 12.74 15.97
N ASP A 122 0.59 13.79 15.62
CA ASP A 122 0.50 15.10 16.31
C ASP A 122 -0.87 15.74 16.06
N ASP A 123 -1.37 15.70 14.83
CA ASP A 123 -2.69 16.24 14.44
C ASP A 123 -3.88 15.39 14.96
N CYS A 124 -3.65 14.16 15.42
CA CYS A 124 -4.77 13.28 15.78
C CYS A 124 -5.51 13.77 17.06
N GLY A 125 -4.89 14.58 17.91
CA GLY A 125 -5.47 15.11 19.15
C GLY A 125 -5.94 14.00 20.11
N ARG A 126 -5.32 12.82 20.07
CA ARG A 126 -5.74 11.63 20.83
C ARG A 126 -4.67 11.18 21.81
N SER A 127 -5.07 10.27 22.72
CA SER A 127 -4.21 9.70 23.74
C SER A 127 -2.98 8.98 23.16
N TYR A 128 -1.98 8.78 24.00
CA TYR A 128 -0.79 7.97 23.75
C TYR A 128 -1.12 6.61 23.08
N ALA A 129 -2.16 5.91 23.55
CA ALA A 129 -2.56 4.62 22.98
C ALA A 129 -2.97 4.74 21.51
N THR A 130 -3.73 5.78 21.13
CA THR A 130 -4.11 6.02 19.73
C THR A 130 -2.90 6.35 18.87
N GLN A 131 -2.00 7.21 19.34
CA GLN A 131 -0.76 7.53 18.64
C GLN A 131 0.10 6.27 18.44
N SER A 132 0.20 5.40 19.46
CA SER A 132 0.90 4.12 19.36
C SER A 132 0.29 3.19 18.29
N HIS A 133 -1.03 3.18 18.13
CA HIS A 133 -1.68 2.42 17.06
C HIS A 133 -1.40 3.02 15.66
N ILE A 134 -1.35 4.35 15.53
CA ILE A 134 -0.96 5.02 14.27
C ILE A 134 0.49 4.69 13.93
N LYS A 135 1.41 4.77 14.90
CA LYS A 135 2.81 4.37 14.70
C LYS A 135 2.93 2.90 14.27
N ALA A 136 2.18 2.01 14.91
CA ALA A 136 2.16 0.60 14.55
C ALA A 136 1.62 0.36 13.13
N LEU A 137 0.60 1.11 12.69
CA LEU A 137 0.12 1.06 11.32
C LEU A 137 1.22 1.46 10.33
N TRP A 138 1.90 2.59 10.57
CA TRP A 138 3.02 3.03 9.73
C TRP A 138 4.12 1.99 9.66
N TRP A 139 4.45 1.34 10.77
CA TRP A 139 5.42 0.24 10.79
C TRP A 139 4.98 -0.93 9.90
N HIS A 140 3.72 -1.35 9.96
CA HIS A 140 3.20 -2.41 9.10
C HIS A 140 3.25 -2.04 7.61
N LEU A 141 2.90 -0.80 7.27
CA LEU A 141 2.90 -0.33 5.89
C LEU A 141 4.31 -0.15 5.34
N ASP A 142 5.24 0.39 6.14
CA ASP A 142 6.65 0.51 5.75
C ASP A 142 7.30 -0.84 5.51
N ASN A 143 7.08 -1.83 6.40
CA ASN A 143 7.56 -3.20 6.17
C ASN A 143 7.03 -3.77 4.86
N PHE A 144 5.73 -3.60 4.59
CA PHE A 144 5.12 -4.11 3.38
C PHE A 144 5.63 -3.36 2.13
N ALA A 145 5.80 -2.06 2.20
CA ALA A 145 6.38 -1.25 1.14
C ALA A 145 7.85 -1.60 0.87
N PHE A 146 8.61 -1.91 1.91
CA PHE A 146 9.99 -2.36 1.81
C PHE A 146 10.09 -3.74 1.15
N GLU A 147 9.23 -4.70 1.53
CA GLU A 147 9.14 -6.02 0.87
C GLU A 147 8.83 -5.91 -0.63
N LEU A 148 8.14 -4.85 -1.05
CA LEU A 148 7.77 -4.59 -2.45
C LEU A 148 8.78 -3.68 -3.17
N ASP A 149 9.90 -3.35 -2.55
CA ASP A 149 10.92 -2.40 -3.04
C ASP A 149 10.33 -1.03 -3.43
N ILE A 150 9.27 -0.59 -2.77
CA ILE A 150 8.66 0.73 -2.99
C ILE A 150 9.48 1.81 -2.30
N ILE A 151 10.07 1.49 -1.13
CA ILE A 151 10.89 2.38 -0.32
C ILE A 151 12.23 1.70 0.02
N ASP A 152 13.28 2.53 0.15
CA ASP A 152 14.62 2.07 0.54
C ASP A 152 14.91 2.30 2.02
N LYS A 153 14.05 3.07 2.71
CA LYS A 153 14.18 3.41 4.14
C LYS A 153 12.83 3.35 4.83
N MET A 154 12.83 2.79 6.03
CA MET A 154 11.63 2.68 6.89
C MET A 154 11.52 3.93 7.77
N TYR A 155 10.71 4.90 7.35
CA TYR A 155 10.52 6.16 8.08
C TYR A 155 9.75 6.01 9.39
N SER A 156 8.94 4.95 9.51
CA SER A 156 8.21 4.61 10.74
C SER A 156 9.11 4.30 11.94
N GLN A 157 10.38 3.99 11.72
CA GLN A 157 11.36 3.78 12.80
C GLN A 157 11.79 5.08 13.47
N ILE A 158 11.72 6.22 12.75
CA ILE A 158 12.22 7.50 13.19
C ILE A 158 11.17 8.29 13.98
N ILE A 159 9.87 8.04 13.71
CA ILE A 159 8.76 8.75 14.37
C ILE A 159 8.62 8.35 15.84
N SER A 160 8.22 9.29 16.68
CA SER A 160 8.05 9.09 18.12
C SER A 160 6.61 9.38 18.56
N VAL A 161 6.15 8.66 19.57
CA VAL A 161 4.89 8.93 20.24
C VAL A 161 5.14 9.94 21.34
N SER A 162 4.24 10.90 21.56
CA SER A 162 4.39 11.88 22.66
C SER A 162 4.42 11.15 24.00
N THR A 163 5.32 11.58 24.87
CA THR A 163 5.52 10.98 26.20
C THR A 163 4.55 11.48 27.26
N GLU A 164 3.68 12.44 26.93
CA GLU A 164 2.63 12.88 27.84
C GLU A 164 1.63 11.73 28.05
N GLN A 165 1.94 10.88 29.01
CA GLN A 165 0.95 10.02 29.65
C GLN A 165 0.03 10.96 30.43
N GLY A 166 -1.17 11.20 29.91
CA GLY A 166 -2.22 11.81 30.71
C GLY A 166 -2.35 11.01 32.02
N GLU A 167 -2.50 11.73 33.13
CA GLU A 167 -2.68 11.13 34.45
C GLU A 167 -3.62 9.92 34.36
N THR A 168 -3.15 8.80 34.85
CA THR A 168 -3.95 7.57 34.93
C THR A 168 -5.12 7.86 35.87
N LYS A 169 -6.32 8.05 35.31
CA LYS A 169 -7.57 8.24 36.09
C LYS A 169 -8.00 6.97 36.87
N ARG A 170 -7.12 6.01 37.03
CA ARG A 170 -7.38 4.85 37.87
C ARG A 170 -6.96 5.17 39.30
N THR A 171 -7.92 5.53 40.12
CA THR A 171 -7.77 5.52 41.58
C THR A 171 -7.80 4.07 42.08
N PRO A 172 -6.87 3.65 42.93
CA PRO A 172 -7.00 2.35 43.60
C PRO A 172 -8.28 2.29 44.41
N PHE A 173 -8.89 1.13 44.49
CA PHE A 173 -10.04 0.91 45.34
C PHE A 173 -9.72 1.34 46.79
N THR A 174 -10.60 2.07 47.40
CA THR A 174 -10.48 2.43 48.81
C THR A 174 -10.84 1.21 49.69
N GLU A 175 -10.28 1.09 50.91
CA GLU A 175 -10.56 -0.01 51.86
C GLU A 175 -12.04 -0.22 52.15
N LYS A 176 -12.92 0.74 51.82
CA LYS A 176 -14.37 0.65 51.95
C LYS A 176 -15.09 0.03 50.76
N GLU A 177 -14.37 -0.23 49.65
CA GLU A 177 -14.89 -0.80 48.40
C GLU A 177 -14.43 -2.25 48.19
N VAL A 178 -13.73 -2.85 49.17
CA VAL A 178 -13.31 -4.26 49.24
C VAL A 178 -14.28 -5.01 50.20
#